data_94cc88eeb9067b80b413fc4ce0b2185a
#
_entry.id   94cc88eeb9067b80b413fc4ce0b2185a
#
_cell.length_a   1.000
_cell.length_b   1.000
_cell.length_c   1.000
_cell.angle_alpha   90.00
_cell.angle_beta   90.00
_cell.angle_gamma   90.00
#
_symmetry.space_group_name_H-M   'P 1'
#
loop_
_entity.id
_entity.type
_entity.pdbx_description
1 polymer ?
#
loop_
_entity_poly.entity_id
_entity_poly.type
_entity_poly.pdbx_seq_one_letter_code
_entity_poly.pdbx_strand_id
1 'polypeptide(L)'
;KLLTKTAHDIPNTNINTEFGQINSNFFDAKIGISQSIKFPSVYKKQKQLLVEEAKTGEWNEALQKKELIRQVTTVFYQMVYVKEKEKLLVRTDSMYAGFLQKSKNRFDKGESNILEKTTAEMQSGQIRIQLQDLKTDYKSLQIQFDYLLNTDTSYTPIYSSYKIGFGENTDTGFAGFQPAIK
;
A
#
# COMPACT_ATOMS: atom_id res chain seq x y z
N LYS A 1 11.83 -14.02 -19.98
CA LYS A 1 12.29 -14.66 -21.27
C LYS A 1 13.50 -13.96 -21.91
N LEU A 2 13.70 -12.66 -21.74
CA LEU A 2 14.87 -11.95 -22.30
C LEU A 2 16.18 -12.29 -21.55
N LEU A 3 16.13 -12.34 -20.22
CA LEU A 3 17.30 -12.60 -19.37
C LEU A 3 17.95 -13.99 -19.61
N THR A 4 17.17 -15.00 -20.00
CA THR A 4 17.72 -16.34 -20.28
C THR A 4 18.50 -16.41 -21.59
N LYS A 5 18.35 -15.42 -22.48
CA LYS A 5 19.12 -15.32 -23.74
C LYS A 5 20.54 -14.77 -23.49
N THR A 6 20.75 -13.97 -22.45
CA THR A 6 22.07 -13.41 -22.11
C THR A 6 23.00 -14.43 -21.44
N ALA A 7 22.50 -15.63 -21.12
CA ALA A 7 23.35 -16.70 -20.58
C ALA A 7 24.48 -17.17 -21.50
N HIS A 8 24.38 -16.89 -22.81
CA HIS A 8 25.35 -17.26 -23.82
C HIS A 8 26.14 -16.08 -24.37
N ASP A 9 26.16 -14.98 -23.61
CA ASP A 9 26.90 -13.79 -24.02
C ASP A 9 28.43 -14.10 -23.97
N ILE A 10 29.04 -14.15 -25.17
CA ILE A 10 30.46 -14.37 -25.33
C ILE A 10 31.11 -13.00 -25.29
N PRO A 11 32.12 -12.78 -24.43
CA PRO A 11 32.83 -11.51 -24.38
C PRO A 11 33.43 -11.13 -25.73
N ASN A 12 33.49 -9.84 -25.99
CA ASN A 12 34.05 -9.34 -27.25
C ASN A 12 35.49 -9.81 -27.45
N THR A 13 35.84 -10.09 -28.72
CA THR A 13 37.24 -10.36 -29.10
C THR A 13 38.04 -9.07 -28.97
N ASN A 14 39.16 -9.13 -28.27
CA ASN A 14 40.06 -8.00 -28.09
C ASN A 14 41.24 -8.13 -29.08
N ILE A 15 41.44 -7.10 -29.90
CA ILE A 15 42.55 -7.04 -30.85
C ILE A 15 43.48 -5.95 -30.36
N ASN A 16 44.70 -6.34 -30.02
CA ASN A 16 45.76 -5.43 -29.59
C ASN A 16 46.80 -5.32 -30.68
N THR A 17 47.15 -4.11 -31.01
CA THR A 17 48.23 -3.83 -31.98
C THR A 17 49.26 -2.93 -31.33
N GLU A 18 50.50 -3.36 -31.32
CA GLU A 18 51.65 -2.60 -30.80
C GLU A 18 52.62 -2.39 -31.95
N PHE A 19 53.07 -1.14 -32.16
CA PHE A 19 54.01 -0.74 -33.17
C PHE A 19 55.14 0.04 -32.52
N GLY A 20 56.37 -0.31 -32.85
CA GLY A 20 57.54 0.38 -32.30
C GLY A 20 58.75 -0.54 -32.12
N GLN A 21 59.73 -0.12 -31.34
CA GLN A 21 60.87 -0.97 -30.93
C GLN A 21 60.48 -1.80 -29.73
N ILE A 22 59.81 -2.94 -29.96
CA ILE A 22 59.21 -3.76 -28.87
C ILE A 22 60.22 -4.77 -28.32
N ASN A 23 60.96 -5.47 -29.20
CA ASN A 23 61.92 -6.51 -28.83
C ASN A 23 63.33 -6.30 -29.44
N SER A 24 63.49 -5.35 -30.35
CA SER A 24 64.76 -5.07 -31.01
C SER A 24 65.00 -3.58 -31.26
N ASN A 25 66.23 -3.19 -31.66
CA ASN A 25 66.53 -1.81 -32.11
C ASN A 25 65.88 -1.44 -33.46
N PHE A 26 65.18 -2.38 -34.09
CA PHE A 26 64.46 -2.16 -35.33
C PHE A 26 63.00 -1.99 -35.08
N PHE A 27 62.27 -1.46 -36.03
CA PHE A 27 60.85 -1.26 -35.96
C PHE A 27 60.11 -2.61 -36.05
N ASP A 28 59.43 -2.96 -34.96
CA ASP A 28 58.67 -4.21 -34.83
C ASP A 28 57.16 -3.91 -34.80
N ALA A 29 56.36 -4.82 -35.31
CA ALA A 29 54.91 -4.81 -35.21
C ALA A 29 54.43 -6.09 -34.52
N LYS A 30 53.58 -5.93 -33.50
CA LYS A 30 52.97 -7.05 -32.78
C LYS A 30 51.44 -6.93 -32.87
N ILE A 31 50.80 -7.97 -33.35
CA ILE A 31 49.37 -8.07 -33.39
C ILE A 31 48.95 -9.24 -32.47
N GLY A 32 48.14 -8.93 -31.49
CA GLY A 32 47.57 -9.92 -30.57
C GLY A 32 46.07 -9.98 -30.66
N ILE A 33 45.50 -11.18 -30.75
CA ILE A 33 44.07 -11.43 -30.66
C ILE A 33 43.81 -12.22 -29.42
N SER A 34 42.95 -11.72 -28.55
CA SER A 34 42.56 -12.41 -27.32
C SER A 34 41.05 -12.47 -27.17
N GLN A 35 40.55 -13.64 -26.84
CA GLN A 35 39.15 -13.85 -26.53
C GLN A 35 39.02 -14.73 -25.29
N SER A 36 38.23 -14.27 -24.34
CA SER A 36 37.93 -15.03 -23.13
C SER A 36 36.68 -15.90 -23.38
N ILE A 37 36.82 -17.19 -23.34
CA ILE A 37 35.71 -18.14 -23.47
C ILE A 37 35.61 -18.91 -22.15
N LYS A 38 34.44 -18.84 -21.50
CA LYS A 38 34.17 -19.63 -20.30
C LYS A 38 33.92 -21.10 -20.66
N PHE A 39 34.19 -22.00 -19.73
CA PHE A 39 33.88 -23.40 -19.94
C PHE A 39 32.40 -23.63 -20.24
N PRO A 40 32.01 -24.53 -21.15
CA PRO A 40 30.61 -24.79 -21.51
C PRO A 40 29.68 -25.08 -20.32
N SER A 41 30.23 -25.74 -19.29
CA SER A 41 29.51 -26.01 -18.04
C SER A 41 29.10 -24.73 -17.30
N VAL A 42 29.88 -23.64 -17.39
CA VAL A 42 29.58 -22.34 -16.75
C VAL A 42 28.36 -21.71 -17.40
N TYR A 43 28.29 -21.70 -18.75
CA TYR A 43 27.12 -21.19 -19.47
C TYR A 43 25.86 -21.97 -19.14
N LYS A 44 25.95 -23.31 -19.01
CA LYS A 44 24.83 -24.16 -18.60
C LYS A 44 24.33 -23.81 -17.18
N LYS A 45 25.25 -23.64 -16.25
CA LYS A 45 24.92 -23.26 -14.86
C LYS A 45 24.37 -21.83 -14.77
N GLN A 46 24.93 -20.91 -15.52
CA GLN A 46 24.42 -19.55 -15.61
C GLN A 46 22.99 -19.49 -16.18
N LYS A 47 22.71 -20.30 -17.22
CA LYS A 47 21.34 -20.44 -17.74
C LYS A 47 20.38 -21.00 -16.69
N GLN A 48 20.80 -22.03 -15.93
CA GLN A 48 19.98 -22.59 -14.85
C GLN A 48 19.70 -21.53 -13.77
N LEU A 49 20.72 -20.77 -13.35
CA LEU A 49 20.56 -19.67 -12.39
C LEU A 49 19.52 -18.64 -12.87
N LEU A 50 19.65 -18.16 -14.11
CA LEU A 50 18.71 -17.18 -14.68
C LEU A 50 17.27 -17.71 -14.79
N VAL A 51 17.10 -19.03 -14.99
CA VAL A 51 15.77 -19.66 -14.96
C VAL A 51 15.18 -19.65 -13.55
N GLU A 52 15.97 -19.96 -12.53
CA GLU A 52 15.52 -19.92 -11.15
C GLU A 52 15.26 -18.48 -10.66
N GLU A 53 16.09 -17.51 -11.07
CA GLU A 53 15.83 -16.08 -10.81
C GLU A 53 14.54 -15.60 -11.47
N ALA A 54 14.22 -16.05 -12.68
CA ALA A 54 12.96 -15.72 -13.34
C ALA A 54 11.75 -16.27 -12.56
N LYS A 55 11.83 -17.50 -12.04
CA LYS A 55 10.79 -18.06 -11.16
C LYS A 55 10.64 -17.25 -9.86
N THR A 56 11.76 -16.85 -9.26
CA THR A 56 11.74 -15.98 -8.08
C THR A 56 11.04 -14.65 -8.37
N GLY A 57 11.25 -14.09 -9.56
CA GLY A 57 10.53 -12.91 -10.03
C GLY A 57 9.01 -13.09 -10.08
N GLU A 58 8.54 -14.21 -10.62
CA GLU A 58 7.10 -14.57 -10.66
C GLU A 58 6.51 -14.73 -9.24
N TRP A 59 7.25 -15.36 -8.32
CA TRP A 59 6.83 -15.48 -6.93
C TRP A 59 6.75 -14.12 -6.23
N ASN A 60 7.71 -13.22 -6.47
CA ASN A 60 7.71 -11.87 -5.90
C ASN A 60 6.53 -11.03 -6.42
N GLU A 61 6.19 -11.15 -7.71
CA GLU A 61 5.01 -10.50 -8.28
C GLU A 61 3.73 -10.98 -7.59
N ALA A 62 3.57 -12.30 -7.42
CA ALA A 62 2.42 -12.89 -6.74
C ALA A 62 2.34 -12.42 -5.27
N LEU A 63 3.48 -12.31 -4.59
CA LEU A 63 3.56 -11.79 -3.21
C LEU A 63 3.15 -10.33 -3.13
N GLN A 64 3.67 -9.48 -4.01
CA GLN A 64 3.31 -8.06 -4.07
C GLN A 64 1.83 -7.86 -4.34
N LYS A 65 1.24 -8.65 -5.23
CA LYS A 65 -0.19 -8.62 -5.51
C LYS A 65 -1.03 -8.96 -4.26
N LYS A 66 -0.64 -10.01 -3.52
CA LYS A 66 -1.32 -10.37 -2.26
C LYS A 66 -1.19 -9.27 -1.21
N GLU A 67 -0.02 -8.66 -1.10
CA GLU A 67 0.22 -7.57 -0.15
C GLU A 67 -0.61 -6.32 -0.50
N LEU A 68 -0.71 -5.97 -1.78
CA LEU A 68 -1.57 -4.87 -2.23
C LEU A 68 -3.05 -5.15 -1.89
N ILE A 69 -3.54 -6.36 -2.16
CA ILE A 69 -4.91 -6.75 -1.79
C ILE A 69 -5.13 -6.61 -0.28
N ARG A 70 -4.17 -7.06 0.53
CA ARG A 70 -4.23 -6.92 1.98
C ARG A 70 -4.32 -5.46 2.42
N GLN A 71 -3.49 -4.57 1.85
CA GLN A 71 -3.48 -3.14 2.17
C GLN A 71 -4.80 -2.48 1.79
N VAL A 72 -5.29 -2.69 0.57
CA VAL A 72 -6.57 -2.17 0.10
C VAL A 72 -7.72 -2.63 1.01
N THR A 73 -7.76 -3.92 1.35
CA THR A 73 -8.77 -4.50 2.23
C THR A 73 -8.73 -3.88 3.62
N THR A 74 -7.53 -3.68 4.17
CA THR A 74 -7.35 -3.06 5.50
C THR A 74 -7.88 -1.63 5.51
N VAL A 75 -7.49 -0.81 4.54
CA VAL A 75 -7.94 0.59 4.45
C VAL A 75 -9.46 0.66 4.23
N PHE A 76 -10.01 -0.22 3.41
CA PHE A 76 -11.46 -0.31 3.20
C PHE A 76 -12.22 -0.54 4.53
N TYR A 77 -11.81 -1.54 5.32
CA TYR A 77 -12.47 -1.80 6.60
C TYR A 77 -12.24 -0.69 7.62
N GLN A 78 -11.11 0.00 7.60
CA GLN A 78 -10.89 1.19 8.41
C GLN A 78 -11.85 2.32 8.03
N MET A 79 -12.07 2.56 6.75
CA MET A 79 -13.06 3.55 6.28
C MET A 79 -14.48 3.19 6.73
N VAL A 80 -14.86 1.92 6.62
CA VAL A 80 -16.16 1.42 7.12
C VAL A 80 -16.30 1.65 8.62
N TYR A 81 -15.27 1.30 9.40
CA TYR A 81 -15.25 1.52 10.84
C TYR A 81 -15.43 2.99 11.22
N VAL A 82 -14.69 3.90 10.57
CA VAL A 82 -14.79 5.34 10.81
C VAL A 82 -16.20 5.84 10.50
N LYS A 83 -16.82 5.36 9.41
CA LYS A 83 -18.19 5.73 9.05
C LYS A 83 -19.23 5.25 10.08
N GLU A 84 -19.10 4.02 10.60
CA GLU A 84 -19.99 3.55 11.64
C GLU A 84 -19.82 4.31 12.96
N LYS A 85 -18.57 4.62 13.32
CA LYS A 85 -18.25 5.45 14.47
C LYS A 85 -18.80 6.88 14.32
N GLU A 86 -18.73 7.47 13.11
CA GLU A 86 -19.33 8.78 12.81
C GLU A 86 -20.84 8.77 13.07
N LYS A 87 -21.57 7.74 12.59
CA LYS A 87 -23.01 7.60 12.83
C LYS A 87 -23.35 7.56 14.33
N LEU A 88 -22.56 6.82 15.11
CA LEU A 88 -22.73 6.75 16.55
C LEU A 88 -22.52 8.10 17.21
N LEU A 89 -21.42 8.79 16.86
CA LEU A 89 -21.10 10.09 17.45
C LEU A 89 -22.10 11.19 17.05
N VAL A 90 -22.63 11.17 15.84
CA VAL A 90 -23.71 12.10 15.41
C VAL A 90 -24.96 11.91 16.28
N ARG A 91 -25.34 10.68 16.59
CA ARG A 91 -26.44 10.42 17.51
C ARG A 91 -26.13 10.93 18.92
N THR A 92 -24.91 10.70 19.39
CA THR A 92 -24.43 11.18 20.68
C THR A 92 -24.41 12.72 20.76
N ASP A 93 -23.94 13.39 19.70
CA ASP A 93 -23.96 14.87 19.61
C ASP A 93 -25.39 15.43 19.76
N SER A 94 -26.36 14.81 19.08
CA SER A 94 -27.77 15.20 19.22
C SER A 94 -28.29 15.06 20.64
N MET A 95 -27.90 13.97 21.34
CA MET A 95 -28.29 13.77 22.74
C MET A 95 -27.67 14.82 23.67
N TYR A 96 -26.37 15.10 23.50
CA TYR A 96 -25.68 16.10 24.32
C TYR A 96 -26.13 17.54 23.99
N ALA A 97 -26.46 17.85 22.75
CA ALA A 97 -27.05 19.13 22.38
C ALA A 97 -28.39 19.35 23.10
N GLY A 98 -29.23 18.31 23.16
CA GLY A 98 -30.48 18.36 23.93
C GLY A 98 -30.25 18.51 25.44
N PHE A 99 -29.26 17.82 26.00
CA PHE A 99 -28.88 17.96 27.40
C PHE A 99 -28.35 19.36 27.70
N LEU A 100 -27.47 19.91 26.87
CA LEU A 100 -26.94 21.26 27.00
C LEU A 100 -28.06 22.31 26.99
N GLN A 101 -29.02 22.16 26.07
CA GLN A 101 -30.15 23.11 26.01
C GLN A 101 -30.99 23.06 27.29
N LYS A 102 -31.23 21.86 27.85
CA LYS A 102 -31.97 21.72 29.12
C LYS A 102 -31.18 22.32 30.29
N SER A 103 -29.88 22.08 30.38
CA SER A 103 -29.02 22.62 31.42
C SER A 103 -28.94 24.14 31.38
N LYS A 104 -28.88 24.74 30.19
CA LYS A 104 -28.94 26.20 30.00
C LYS A 104 -30.27 26.77 30.49
N ASN A 105 -31.39 26.18 30.07
CA ASN A 105 -32.72 26.65 30.48
C ASN A 105 -32.93 26.56 31.99
N ARG A 106 -32.43 25.50 32.66
CA ARG A 106 -32.52 25.38 34.14
C ARG A 106 -31.63 26.36 34.84
N PHE A 107 -30.42 26.61 34.31
CA PHE A 107 -29.54 27.64 34.86
C PHE A 107 -30.16 29.04 34.75
N ASP A 108 -30.70 29.37 33.61
CA ASP A 108 -31.34 30.71 33.35
C ASP A 108 -32.56 30.94 34.25
N LYS A 109 -33.27 29.87 34.66
CA LYS A 109 -34.38 29.93 35.61
C LYS A 109 -33.96 29.89 37.08
N GLY A 110 -32.65 29.76 37.35
CA GLY A 110 -32.15 29.61 38.71
C GLY A 110 -32.40 28.23 39.37
N GLU A 111 -32.78 27.21 38.54
CA GLU A 111 -33.08 25.86 39.02
C GLU A 111 -31.82 24.95 39.05
N SER A 112 -30.69 25.41 38.55
CA SER A 112 -29.43 24.68 38.49
C SER A 112 -28.24 25.61 38.72
N ASN A 113 -27.09 25.01 39.04
CA ASN A 113 -25.84 25.73 39.22
C ASN A 113 -25.01 25.84 37.95
N ILE A 114 -24.05 26.78 37.98
CA ILE A 114 -23.12 27.01 36.85
C ILE A 114 -22.33 25.75 36.47
N LEU A 115 -22.03 24.86 37.41
CA LEU A 115 -21.22 23.66 37.17
C LEU A 115 -21.94 22.70 36.24
N GLU A 116 -23.27 22.47 36.42
CA GLU A 116 -24.06 21.62 35.54
C GLU A 116 -24.03 22.14 34.08
N LYS A 117 -24.23 23.45 33.92
CA LYS A 117 -24.16 24.07 32.58
C LYS A 117 -22.78 23.93 31.94
N THR A 118 -21.72 24.28 32.69
CA THR A 118 -20.34 24.22 32.16
C THR A 118 -19.93 22.77 31.80
N THR A 119 -20.34 21.79 32.63
CA THR A 119 -20.08 20.37 32.35
C THR A 119 -20.78 19.94 31.05
N ALA A 120 -22.04 20.34 30.84
CA ALA A 120 -22.78 20.05 29.61
C ALA A 120 -22.13 20.70 28.38
N GLU A 121 -21.64 21.93 28.50
CA GLU A 121 -20.90 22.65 27.44
C GLU A 121 -19.59 21.93 27.09
N MET A 122 -18.81 21.53 28.10
CA MET A 122 -17.58 20.78 27.90
C MET A 122 -17.84 19.46 27.16
N GLN A 123 -18.81 18.66 27.61
CA GLN A 123 -19.12 17.36 27.01
C GLN A 123 -19.58 17.49 25.55
N SER A 124 -20.48 18.47 25.28
CA SER A 124 -20.90 18.75 23.90
C SER A 124 -19.73 19.22 23.02
N GLY A 125 -18.84 20.06 23.55
CA GLY A 125 -17.62 20.50 22.85
C GLY A 125 -16.70 19.33 22.51
N GLN A 126 -16.49 18.43 23.45
CA GLN A 126 -15.62 17.27 23.27
C GLN A 126 -16.15 16.33 22.16
N ILE A 127 -17.45 16.10 22.10
CA ILE A 127 -18.06 15.28 21.03
C ILE A 127 -17.89 15.91 19.65
N ARG A 128 -18.04 17.24 19.58
CA ARG A 128 -17.83 17.97 18.31
C ARG A 128 -16.39 17.88 17.82
N ILE A 129 -15.43 17.95 18.74
CA ILE A 129 -14.00 17.75 18.41
C ILE A 129 -13.80 16.33 17.86
N GLN A 130 -14.31 15.32 18.54
CA GLN A 130 -14.21 13.93 18.08
C GLN A 130 -14.84 13.72 16.70
N LEU A 131 -15.96 14.36 16.40
CA LEU A 131 -16.58 14.32 15.07
C LEU A 131 -15.69 14.97 14.00
N GLN A 132 -15.04 16.08 14.33
CA GLN A 132 -14.12 16.75 13.44
C GLN A 132 -12.88 15.89 13.15
N ASP A 133 -12.32 15.26 14.18
CA ASP A 133 -11.19 14.35 14.06
C ASP A 133 -11.54 13.16 13.15
N LEU A 134 -12.72 12.54 13.35
CA LEU A 134 -13.17 11.45 12.49
C LEU A 134 -13.34 11.85 11.02
N LYS A 135 -13.78 13.06 10.75
CA LYS A 135 -13.88 13.55 9.38
C LYS A 135 -12.51 13.70 8.73
N THR A 136 -11.52 14.14 9.53
CA THR A 136 -10.13 14.26 9.07
C THR A 136 -9.53 12.88 8.83
N ASP A 137 -9.75 11.94 9.75
CA ASP A 137 -9.29 10.55 9.62
C ASP A 137 -9.89 9.89 8.39
N TYR A 138 -11.19 10.05 8.16
CA TYR A 138 -11.85 9.51 6.97
C TYR A 138 -11.24 10.06 5.69
N LYS A 139 -10.99 11.36 5.63
CA LYS A 139 -10.38 12.00 4.47
C LYS A 139 -8.96 11.48 4.20
N SER A 140 -8.19 11.28 5.27
CA SER A 140 -6.84 10.69 5.16
C SER A 140 -6.89 9.26 4.62
N LEU A 141 -7.79 8.42 5.14
CA LEU A 141 -8.01 7.06 4.66
C LEU A 141 -8.48 7.04 3.21
N GLN A 142 -9.32 7.98 2.80
CA GLN A 142 -9.79 8.10 1.43
C GLN A 142 -8.63 8.40 0.46
N ILE A 143 -7.77 9.33 0.81
CA ILE A 143 -6.56 9.64 0.01
C ILE A 143 -5.66 8.40 -0.08
N GLN A 144 -5.47 7.67 1.01
CA GLN A 144 -4.67 6.45 1.04
C GLN A 144 -5.30 5.36 0.16
N PHE A 145 -6.62 5.23 0.19
CA PHE A 145 -7.36 4.25 -0.62
C PHE A 145 -7.24 4.57 -2.13
N ASP A 146 -7.45 5.83 -2.51
CA ASP A 146 -7.32 6.30 -3.88
C ASP A 146 -5.88 6.11 -4.41
N TYR A 147 -4.88 6.37 -3.56
CA TYR A 147 -3.47 6.09 -3.87
C TYR A 147 -3.20 4.60 -4.13
N LEU A 148 -3.70 3.70 -3.28
CA LEU A 148 -3.52 2.25 -3.44
C LEU A 148 -4.22 1.71 -4.68
N LEU A 149 -5.33 2.30 -5.09
CA LEU A 149 -6.05 1.96 -6.32
C LEU A 149 -5.46 2.62 -7.58
N ASN A 150 -4.49 3.52 -7.39
CA ASN A 150 -3.90 4.33 -8.47
C ASN A 150 -4.97 5.01 -9.33
N THR A 151 -5.90 5.70 -8.69
CA THR A 151 -7.04 6.36 -9.34
C THR A 151 -7.20 7.79 -8.88
N ASP A 152 -7.61 8.66 -9.79
CA ASP A 152 -7.95 10.07 -9.51
C ASP A 152 -9.41 10.23 -9.05
N THR A 153 -10.19 9.15 -9.10
CA THR A 153 -11.60 9.16 -8.72
C THR A 153 -11.73 8.74 -7.27
N SER A 154 -12.40 9.56 -6.47
CA SER A 154 -12.63 9.28 -5.06
C SER A 154 -13.75 8.26 -4.87
N TYR A 155 -13.44 7.16 -4.22
CA TYR A 155 -14.38 6.07 -3.94
C TYR A 155 -14.89 6.12 -2.51
N THR A 156 -16.18 5.91 -2.35
CA THR A 156 -16.81 5.76 -1.04
C THR A 156 -17.21 4.30 -0.85
N PRO A 157 -16.82 3.64 0.25
CA PRO A 157 -17.18 2.25 0.49
C PRO A 157 -18.70 2.12 0.66
N ILE A 158 -19.31 1.29 -0.18
CA ILE A 158 -20.69 0.86 0.00
C ILE A 158 -20.64 -0.48 0.71
N TYR A 159 -21.19 -0.55 1.91
CA TYR A 159 -21.29 -1.80 2.66
C TYR A 159 -22.76 -2.02 3.06
N SER A 160 -23.26 -3.20 2.79
CA SER A 160 -24.48 -3.71 3.41
C SER A 160 -24.10 -4.23 4.80
N SER A 161 -24.98 -4.05 5.80
CA SER A 161 -24.76 -4.54 7.17
C SER A 161 -24.43 -6.03 7.16
N TYR A 162 -23.17 -6.38 7.00
CA TYR A 162 -22.71 -7.75 7.18
C TYR A 162 -22.74 -8.04 8.68
N LYS A 163 -23.60 -8.96 9.10
CA LYS A 163 -23.36 -9.69 10.33
C LYS A 163 -22.02 -10.37 10.17
N ILE A 164 -21.02 -9.91 10.88
CA ILE A 164 -19.74 -10.63 11.01
C ILE A 164 -20.09 -11.91 11.76
N GLY A 165 -20.47 -12.93 11.02
CA GLY A 165 -20.50 -14.29 11.53
C GLY A 165 -19.03 -14.72 11.68
N PHE A 166 -18.54 -14.83 12.89
CA PHE A 166 -17.37 -15.64 13.18
C PHE A 166 -17.76 -17.11 12.93
N GLY A 167 -17.83 -17.51 11.66
CA GLY A 167 -18.01 -18.89 11.25
C GLY A 167 -16.63 -19.48 11.09
N GLU A 168 -16.30 -20.47 11.88
CA GLU A 168 -15.29 -21.47 11.57
C GLU A 168 -15.54 -22.01 10.17
N ASN A 169 -14.77 -21.51 9.19
CA ASN A 169 -14.40 -22.30 8.01
C ASN A 169 -13.30 -21.55 7.25
N THR A 170 -12.10 -22.01 7.51
CA THR A 170 -10.91 -21.89 6.68
C THR A 170 -11.12 -22.69 5.40
N ASP A 171 -11.73 -22.18 4.40
CA ASP A 171 -11.57 -22.54 2.99
C ASP A 171 -12.75 -22.01 2.19
N THR A 172 -12.65 -20.76 1.80
CA THR A 172 -13.27 -20.38 0.52
C THR A 172 -12.77 -18.99 0.16
N GLY A 173 -12.24 -18.95 -1.01
CA GLY A 173 -11.68 -17.80 -1.64
C GLY A 173 -12.59 -16.56 -1.62
N PHE A 174 -11.95 -15.47 -1.84
CA PHE A 174 -12.47 -14.13 -2.09
C PHE A 174 -13.59 -14.10 -3.18
N ALA A 175 -14.72 -14.70 -2.88
CA ALA A 175 -15.92 -14.62 -3.68
C ALA A 175 -16.88 -13.62 -3.03
N GLY A 176 -16.63 -12.33 -3.21
CA GLY A 176 -17.50 -11.31 -2.65
C GLY A 176 -17.09 -9.86 -2.93
N PHE A 177 -15.99 -9.64 -3.58
CA PHE A 177 -15.60 -8.29 -3.98
C PHE A 177 -16.11 -8.03 -5.41
N GLN A 178 -17.40 -7.69 -5.54
CA GLN A 178 -17.89 -7.00 -6.74
C GLN A 178 -17.89 -5.50 -6.45
N PRO A 179 -17.03 -4.71 -7.13
CA PRO A 179 -17.17 -3.27 -7.13
C PRO A 179 -18.47 -2.92 -7.84
N ALA A 180 -19.44 -2.36 -7.11
CA ALA A 180 -20.58 -1.71 -7.73
C ALA A 180 -20.06 -0.42 -8.39
N ILE A 181 -19.77 -0.51 -9.67
CA ILE A 181 -19.54 0.64 -10.53
C ILE A 181 -20.92 1.26 -10.78
N LYS A 182 -21.10 2.48 -10.32
CA LYS A 182 -22.11 3.42 -10.81
C LYS A 182 -21.43 4.66 -11.30
#